data_458c2cf0db4353572794f30bb8863bbf
#
_entry.id   458c2cf0db4353572794f30bb8863bbf
#
_cell.length_a   1.000
_cell.length_b   1.000
_cell.length_c   1.000
_cell.angle_alpha   90.00
_cell.angle_beta   90.00
_cell.angle_gamma   90.00
#
_symmetry.space_group_name_H-M   'P 1'
#
loop_
_entity.id
_entity.type
_entity.pdbx_description
1 polymer ?
#
loop_
_entity_poly.entity_id
_entity_poly.type
_entity_poly.pdbx_seq_one_letter_code
_entity_poly.pdbx_strand_id
1 'polypeptide(L)'
;MIFSIFGHENLLGTHKTTLEFTKDKHLTLNGDCIVGVNATFSYDEIMKLVNDKDKFKIILKFDDMVEEINCDVNKDFCDKEEIVIRKSEFISDRTLGINADKAAIDLNRGLINKLKDPNTKIMVEFT
;
A
#
# COMPACT_ATOMS: atom_id res chain seq x y z
N MET A 1 8.70 -10.07 -2.63
CA MET A 1 8.74 -9.21 -3.83
C MET A 1 8.97 -7.75 -3.42
N ILE A 2 9.60 -6.98 -4.25
CA ILE A 2 9.94 -5.58 -3.98
C ILE A 2 9.44 -4.71 -5.14
N PHE A 3 8.85 -3.57 -4.82
CA PHE A 3 8.48 -2.57 -5.81
C PHE A 3 8.64 -1.17 -5.22
N SER A 4 8.42 -0.14 -6.03
CA SER A 4 8.53 1.26 -5.61
C SER A 4 7.19 1.94 -5.65
N ILE A 5 7.01 2.93 -4.78
CA ILE A 5 5.92 3.90 -4.82
C ILE A 5 6.52 5.30 -4.79
N PHE A 6 5.73 6.28 -5.21
CA PHE A 6 6.15 7.68 -5.27
C PHE A 6 5.16 8.55 -4.52
N GLY A 7 5.64 9.70 -4.08
CA GLY A 7 4.84 10.70 -3.41
C GLY A 7 3.95 11.50 -4.37
N HIS A 8 3.12 12.35 -3.79
CA HIS A 8 2.24 13.26 -4.52
C HIS A 8 1.90 14.45 -3.63
N GLU A 9 1.76 15.64 -4.22
CA GLU A 9 1.44 16.85 -3.45
C GLU A 9 0.11 16.79 -2.70
N ASN A 10 -0.85 16.00 -3.20
CA ASN A 10 -2.18 15.81 -2.59
C ASN A 10 -2.24 14.60 -1.65
N LEU A 11 -1.12 13.96 -1.33
CA LEU A 11 -1.10 12.77 -0.50
C LEU A 11 -1.36 13.15 0.96
N LEU A 12 -2.45 12.65 1.53
CA LEU A 12 -2.83 12.90 2.93
C LEU A 12 -2.48 11.70 3.82
N GLY A 13 -2.78 10.48 3.37
CA GLY A 13 -2.51 9.27 4.14
C GLY A 13 -3.20 9.27 5.50
N THR A 14 -4.47 9.71 5.56
CA THR A 14 -5.19 9.90 6.82
C THR A 14 -6.37 8.95 7.02
N HIS A 15 -6.63 8.06 6.08
CA HIS A 15 -7.76 7.14 6.19
C HIS A 15 -7.59 6.20 7.39
N LYS A 16 -8.66 6.04 8.17
CA LYS A 16 -8.60 5.34 9.47
C LYS A 16 -8.61 3.82 9.36
N THR A 17 -9.11 3.25 8.26
CA THR A 17 -9.30 1.80 8.11
C THR A 17 -8.63 1.19 6.89
N THR A 18 -8.10 2.00 5.97
CA THR A 18 -7.63 1.54 4.66
C THR A 18 -6.32 2.24 4.28
N LEU A 19 -5.47 1.53 3.56
CA LEU A 19 -4.37 2.13 2.81
C LEU A 19 -4.31 1.54 1.42
N GLU A 20 -3.74 2.29 0.46
CA GLU A 20 -3.73 1.89 -0.94
C GLU A 20 -2.43 2.32 -1.63
N PHE A 21 -1.93 1.43 -2.50
CA PHE A 21 -0.89 1.74 -3.49
C PHE A 21 -1.54 1.70 -4.87
N THR A 22 -1.27 2.69 -5.71
CA THR A 22 -1.83 2.73 -7.07
C THR A 22 -0.75 2.97 -8.12
N LYS A 23 -0.91 2.36 -9.28
CA LYS A 23 -0.08 2.65 -10.47
C LYS A 23 -0.45 3.99 -11.11
N ASP A 24 -1.65 4.51 -10.84
CA ASP A 24 -2.06 5.81 -11.33
C ASP A 24 -1.14 6.90 -10.78
N LYS A 25 -0.87 7.91 -11.59
CA LYS A 25 -0.11 9.09 -11.19
C LYS A 25 -0.99 10.19 -10.60
N HIS A 26 -2.30 10.13 -10.80
CA HIS A 26 -3.24 11.14 -10.32
C HIS A 26 -3.72 10.82 -8.91
N LEU A 27 -3.86 11.88 -8.11
CA LEU A 27 -4.37 11.78 -6.75
C LEU A 27 -5.08 13.10 -6.41
N THR A 28 -6.32 12.99 -5.93
CA THR A 28 -7.05 14.14 -5.39
C THR A 28 -7.09 14.07 -3.87
N LEU A 29 -7.50 15.15 -3.22
CA LEU A 29 -7.62 15.18 -1.75
C LEU A 29 -8.67 14.20 -1.22
N ASN A 30 -9.57 13.70 -2.07
CA ASN A 30 -10.55 12.69 -1.69
C ASN A 30 -9.93 11.28 -1.56
N GLY A 31 -8.75 11.06 -2.11
CA GLY A 31 -8.03 9.77 -2.03
C GLY A 31 -7.16 9.67 -0.78
N ASP A 32 -7.72 9.91 0.39
CA ASP A 32 -6.97 9.96 1.66
C ASP A 32 -6.43 8.61 2.14
N CYS A 33 -6.82 7.51 1.51
CA CYS A 33 -6.25 6.17 1.79
C CYS A 33 -4.97 5.90 0.99
N ILE A 34 -4.71 6.63 -0.09
CA ILE A 34 -3.56 6.39 -0.97
C ILE A 34 -2.28 6.87 -0.27
N VAL A 35 -1.31 5.97 -0.17
CA VAL A 35 -0.01 6.24 0.44
C VAL A 35 1.13 6.15 -0.59
N GLY A 36 0.83 5.86 -1.84
CA GLY A 36 1.82 5.89 -2.91
C GLY A 36 1.18 5.82 -4.27
N VAL A 37 1.71 6.61 -5.21
CA VAL A 37 1.29 6.63 -6.61
C VAL A 37 2.41 6.10 -7.49
N ASN A 38 2.15 5.92 -8.78
CA ASN A 38 3.14 5.40 -9.74
C ASN A 38 3.77 4.08 -9.28
N ALA A 39 3.02 3.23 -8.58
CA ALA A 39 3.52 1.97 -8.05
C ALA A 39 4.00 1.06 -9.19
N THR A 40 5.14 0.38 -8.97
CA THR A 40 5.79 -0.44 -10.00
C THR A 40 5.61 -1.94 -9.79
N PHE A 41 4.64 -2.36 -9.00
CA PHE A 41 4.44 -3.78 -8.70
C PHE A 41 4.12 -4.60 -9.95
N SER A 42 4.53 -5.87 -9.93
CA SER A 42 4.18 -6.86 -10.94
C SER A 42 2.93 -7.62 -10.50
N TYR A 43 1.88 -7.60 -11.32
CA TYR A 43 0.66 -8.38 -11.05
C TYR A 43 0.98 -9.86 -10.90
N ASP A 44 1.84 -10.41 -11.75
CA ASP A 44 2.19 -11.83 -11.71
C ASP A 44 2.88 -12.20 -10.39
N GLU A 45 3.76 -11.34 -9.87
CA GLU A 45 4.40 -11.58 -8.58
C GLU A 45 3.39 -11.51 -7.43
N ILE A 46 2.44 -10.59 -7.50
CA ILE A 46 1.36 -10.50 -6.51
C ILE A 46 0.51 -11.76 -6.53
N MET A 47 0.17 -12.26 -7.71
CA MET A 47 -0.64 -13.48 -7.82
C MET A 47 0.10 -14.71 -7.28
N LYS A 48 1.42 -14.77 -7.39
CA LYS A 48 2.22 -15.83 -6.73
C LYS A 48 2.07 -15.74 -5.21
N LEU A 49 2.17 -14.53 -4.65
CA LEU A 49 1.97 -14.32 -3.22
C LEU A 49 0.56 -14.75 -2.80
N VAL A 50 -0.47 -14.38 -3.57
CA VAL A 50 -1.86 -14.76 -3.30
C VAL A 50 -2.02 -16.27 -3.27
N ASN A 51 -1.38 -16.99 -4.20
CA ASN A 51 -1.47 -18.44 -4.29
C ASN A 51 -0.69 -19.15 -3.18
N ASP A 52 0.45 -18.59 -2.77
CA ASP A 52 1.39 -19.29 -1.90
C ASP A 52 1.22 -18.97 -0.41
N LYS A 53 0.60 -17.84 -0.06
CA LYS A 53 0.56 -17.35 1.32
C LYS A 53 -0.86 -17.07 1.80
N ASP A 54 -1.09 -17.31 3.10
CA ASP A 54 -2.32 -16.94 3.78
C ASP A 54 -2.18 -15.62 4.52
N LYS A 55 -0.95 -15.26 4.89
CA LYS A 55 -0.60 -14.01 5.57
C LYS A 55 0.65 -13.42 4.93
N PHE A 56 0.79 -12.10 5.00
CA PHE A 56 1.99 -11.45 4.53
C PHE A 56 2.28 -10.18 5.32
N LYS A 57 3.50 -9.72 5.18
CA LYS A 57 4.00 -8.51 5.80
C LYS A 57 4.34 -7.50 4.72
N ILE A 58 3.98 -6.25 4.95
CA ILE A 58 4.32 -5.12 4.09
C ILE A 58 5.37 -4.29 4.81
N ILE A 59 6.50 -4.05 4.17
CA ILE A 59 7.58 -3.26 4.73
C ILE A 59 7.80 -2.05 3.82
N LEU A 60 7.69 -0.85 4.38
CA LEU A 60 7.99 0.41 3.70
C LEU A 60 9.33 0.93 4.21
N LYS A 61 10.26 1.23 3.30
CA LYS A 61 11.60 1.71 3.66
C LYS A 61 11.93 3.00 2.94
N PHE A 62 12.34 4.01 3.71
CA PHE A 62 12.89 5.26 3.20
C PHE A 62 13.99 5.73 4.15
N ASP A 63 15.23 5.78 3.67
CA ASP A 63 16.41 6.05 4.48
C ASP A 63 16.45 5.08 5.67
N ASP A 64 16.49 5.58 6.91
CA ASP A 64 16.47 4.79 8.13
C ASP A 64 15.06 4.61 8.73
N MET A 65 14.02 5.13 8.04
CA MET A 65 12.63 4.93 8.45
C MET A 65 12.09 3.61 7.89
N VAL A 66 11.51 2.80 8.77
CA VAL A 66 10.91 1.50 8.40
C VAL A 66 9.51 1.42 9.01
N GLU A 67 8.52 1.09 8.19
CA GLU A 67 7.17 0.77 8.65
C GLU A 67 6.83 -0.66 8.28
N GLU A 68 6.08 -1.32 9.14
CA GLU A 68 5.71 -2.72 8.99
C GLU A 68 4.22 -2.89 9.20
N ILE A 69 3.55 -3.57 8.27
CA ILE A 69 2.11 -3.85 8.33
C ILE A 69 1.93 -5.34 8.14
N ASN A 70 1.17 -5.97 9.04
CA ASN A 70 0.83 -7.37 8.95
C ASN A 70 -0.64 -7.53 8.57
N CYS A 71 -0.95 -8.46 7.66
CA CYS A 71 -2.32 -8.69 7.23
C CYS A 71 -2.51 -10.11 6.69
N ASP A 72 -3.77 -10.47 6.49
CA ASP A 72 -4.16 -11.73 5.83
C ASP A 72 -4.32 -11.48 4.34
N VAL A 73 -4.08 -12.52 3.54
CA VAL A 73 -4.23 -12.45 2.08
C VAL A 73 -5.70 -12.65 1.70
N ASN A 74 -6.23 -11.77 0.85
CA ASN A 74 -7.49 -12.02 0.18
C ASN A 74 -7.24 -12.87 -1.06
N LYS A 75 -7.68 -14.14 -1.05
CA LYS A 75 -7.46 -15.08 -2.14
C LYS A 75 -8.21 -14.71 -3.43
N ASP A 76 -9.19 -13.81 -3.35
CA ASP A 76 -9.99 -13.38 -4.49
C ASP A 76 -9.46 -12.09 -5.13
N PHE A 77 -8.31 -11.58 -4.68
CA PHE A 77 -7.69 -10.39 -5.28
C PHE A 77 -7.45 -10.58 -6.77
N CYS A 78 -7.83 -9.59 -7.59
CA CYS A 78 -7.64 -9.66 -9.04
C CYS A 78 -7.59 -8.26 -9.69
N ASP A 79 -6.80 -7.35 -9.17
CA ASP A 79 -6.66 -6.00 -9.74
C ASP A 79 -5.22 -5.77 -10.22
N LYS A 80 -5.07 -5.18 -11.41
CA LYS A 80 -3.75 -4.94 -12.02
C LYS A 80 -3.20 -3.54 -11.75
N GLU A 81 -4.03 -2.63 -11.24
CA GLU A 81 -3.68 -1.22 -11.10
C GLU A 81 -3.59 -0.75 -9.66
N GLU A 82 -4.30 -1.41 -8.75
CA GLU A 82 -4.42 -0.98 -7.37
C GLU A 82 -4.23 -2.12 -6.40
N ILE A 83 -3.63 -1.82 -5.24
CA ILE A 83 -3.52 -2.71 -4.10
C ILE A 83 -4.11 -2.00 -2.90
N VAL A 84 -5.22 -2.52 -2.37
CA VAL A 84 -5.89 -1.99 -1.18
C VAL A 84 -5.65 -2.93 -0.01
N ILE A 85 -5.32 -2.36 1.14
CA ILE A 85 -5.12 -3.07 2.40
C ILE A 85 -6.11 -2.51 3.41
N ARG A 86 -6.87 -3.38 4.08
CA ARG A 86 -7.94 -2.99 4.99
C ARG A 86 -7.73 -3.59 6.38
N LYS A 87 -8.02 -2.80 7.42
CA LYS A 87 -8.12 -3.34 8.77
C LYS A 87 -9.32 -4.26 8.93
N SER A 88 -10.38 -4.05 8.14
CA SER A 88 -11.60 -4.86 8.16
C SER A 88 -11.45 -6.16 7.37
N GLU A 89 -12.50 -6.96 7.37
CA GLU A 89 -12.62 -8.18 6.55
C GLU A 89 -13.25 -7.92 5.18
N PHE A 90 -13.56 -6.67 4.86
CA PHE A 90 -14.22 -6.32 3.60
C PHE A 90 -13.35 -6.70 2.39
N ILE A 91 -13.96 -7.35 1.42
CA ILE A 91 -13.28 -7.86 0.22
C ILE A 91 -13.84 -7.18 -1.03
N SER A 92 -12.94 -6.75 -1.90
CA SER A 92 -13.24 -6.31 -3.26
C SER A 92 -12.14 -6.84 -4.18
N ASP A 93 -12.31 -6.72 -5.50
CA ASP A 93 -11.31 -7.19 -6.47
C ASP A 93 -9.93 -6.56 -6.24
N ARG A 94 -9.88 -5.32 -5.78
CA ARG A 94 -8.64 -4.58 -5.53
C ARG A 94 -8.10 -4.74 -4.11
N THR A 95 -8.80 -5.44 -3.23
CA THR A 95 -8.36 -5.69 -1.85
C THR A 95 -7.40 -6.88 -1.83
N LEU A 96 -6.12 -6.63 -1.56
CA LEU A 96 -5.13 -7.69 -1.39
C LEU A 96 -5.02 -8.15 0.05
N GLY A 97 -5.02 -7.22 1.00
CA GLY A 97 -4.86 -7.52 2.42
C GLY A 97 -6.11 -7.17 3.23
N ILE A 98 -6.44 -8.04 4.18
CA ILE A 98 -7.54 -7.84 5.13
C ILE A 98 -7.03 -8.08 6.55
N ASN A 99 -7.80 -7.68 7.54
CA ASN A 99 -7.42 -7.83 8.96
C ASN A 99 -6.03 -7.23 9.25
N ALA A 100 -5.69 -6.13 8.58
CA ALA A 100 -4.40 -5.48 8.76
C ALA A 100 -4.30 -4.81 10.13
N ASP A 101 -3.09 -4.76 10.66
CA ASP A 101 -2.83 -4.10 11.94
C ASP A 101 -2.66 -2.58 11.82
N LYS A 102 -2.52 -2.06 10.60
CA LYS A 102 -2.37 -0.62 10.34
C LYS A 102 -3.16 -0.20 9.10
N ALA A 103 -3.68 1.02 9.14
CA ALA A 103 -4.21 1.75 7.98
C ALA A 103 -3.30 2.94 7.66
N ALA A 104 -3.69 3.77 6.68
CA ALA A 104 -2.90 4.92 6.28
C ALA A 104 -2.57 5.84 7.46
N ILE A 105 -3.57 6.16 8.31
CA ILE A 105 -3.38 7.07 9.45
C ILE A 105 -2.34 6.55 10.46
N ASP A 106 -2.16 5.22 10.55
CA ASP A 106 -1.27 4.61 11.54
C ASP A 106 0.20 4.63 11.12
N LEU A 107 0.49 4.97 9.86
CA LEU A 107 1.86 5.04 9.37
C LEU A 107 2.61 6.22 9.99
N ASN A 108 3.93 6.08 10.12
CA ASN A 108 4.79 7.14 10.64
C ASN A 108 4.52 8.45 9.89
N ARG A 109 4.18 9.52 10.61
CA ARG A 109 3.85 10.81 10.01
C ARG A 109 5.05 11.47 9.33
N GLY A 110 6.27 11.18 9.79
CA GLY A 110 7.49 11.61 9.11
C GLY A 110 7.63 10.99 7.73
N LEU A 111 7.30 9.70 7.59
CA LEU A 111 7.30 8.99 6.32
C LEU A 111 6.22 9.56 5.39
N ILE A 112 5.00 9.75 5.89
CA ILE A 112 3.90 10.35 5.12
C ILE A 112 4.27 11.77 4.68
N ASN A 113 4.93 12.53 5.54
CA ASN A 113 5.35 13.89 5.19
C ASN A 113 6.36 13.90 4.03
N LYS A 114 7.28 12.93 3.98
CA LYS A 114 8.19 12.75 2.84
C LYS A 114 7.43 12.42 1.56
N LEU A 115 6.37 11.63 1.66
CA LEU A 115 5.53 11.23 0.52
C LEU A 115 4.65 12.36 -0.03
N LYS A 116 4.64 13.54 0.59
CA LYS A 116 3.99 14.73 0.00
C LYS A 116 4.83 15.33 -1.13
N ASP A 117 6.09 14.97 -1.24
CA ASP A 117 6.97 15.37 -2.33
C ASP A 117 6.85 14.36 -3.47
N PRO A 118 6.44 14.79 -4.69
CA PRO A 118 6.31 13.89 -5.85
C PRO A 118 7.63 13.20 -6.24
N ASN A 119 8.77 13.73 -5.85
CA ASN A 119 10.09 13.17 -6.15
C ASN A 119 10.53 12.10 -5.15
N THR A 120 9.83 11.94 -4.05
CA THR A 120 10.15 10.91 -3.05
C THR A 120 9.78 9.53 -3.60
N LYS A 121 10.77 8.62 -3.57
CA LYS A 121 10.60 7.22 -3.97
C LYS A 121 10.83 6.34 -2.76
N ILE A 122 9.88 5.46 -2.48
CA ILE A 122 9.95 4.54 -1.34
C ILE A 122 9.92 3.10 -1.84
N MET A 123 10.74 2.27 -1.22
CA MET A 123 10.74 0.83 -1.46
C MET A 123 9.64 0.16 -0.64
N VAL A 124 8.89 -0.72 -1.28
CA VAL A 124 7.86 -1.55 -0.65
C VAL A 124 8.24 -3.01 -0.85
N GLU A 125 8.27 -3.75 0.25
CA GLU A 125 8.54 -5.19 0.21
C GLU A 125 7.35 -5.96 0.77
N PHE A 126 6.90 -6.98 0.05
CA PHE A 126 5.94 -7.96 0.54
C PHE A 126 6.67 -9.27 0.84
N THR A 127 6.51 -9.76 2.05
CA THR A 127 7.22 -10.97 2.49
C THR A 127 6.36 -11.92 3.34
#